data_9e67af85f506e5a27ac018eef0816cef
#
_entry.id   9e67af85f506e5a27ac018eef0816cef
#
_cell.length_a   1.000
_cell.length_b   1.000
_cell.length_c   1.000
_cell.angle_alpha   90.00
_cell.angle_beta   90.00
_cell.angle_gamma   90.00
#
_symmetry.space_group_name_H-M   'P 1'
#
loop_
_entity.id
_entity.type
_entity.pdbx_description
1 polymer ?
#
loop_
_entity_poly.entity_id
_entity_poly.type
_entity_poly.pdbx_seq_one_letter_code
_entity_poly.pdbx_strand_id
1 'polypeptide(L)'
;VGLVWAQSTSGVIGRGGDIPWRVPEDLAHFKKITMGHTVVMGRRTWESLPENFRPLPGRRNVVLSQSGFTAEGAEVLDSLEKALDRPQTWVIGGGQIYALALPQASRCEVTEVDIDLPRDDEDALAPVLDETWHGETGEWQVSRAGLRYRFHSYVRA
;
A
#
# COMPACT_ATOMS: atom_id res chain seq x y z
N VAL A 1 -2.49 -7.41 11.24
CA VAL A 1 -2.05 -6.25 10.46
C VAL A 1 -1.46 -6.73 9.14
N GLY A 2 -1.95 -6.18 8.06
CA GLY A 2 -1.44 -6.46 6.74
C GLY A 2 -0.89 -5.22 6.06
N LEU A 3 0.04 -5.43 5.14
CA LEU A 3 0.51 -4.41 4.22
C LEU A 3 0.03 -4.77 2.82
N VAL A 4 -0.35 -3.77 2.05
CA VAL A 4 -0.74 -3.96 0.65
C VAL A 4 -0.08 -2.88 -0.20
N TRP A 5 0.62 -3.31 -1.26
CA TRP A 5 1.26 -2.37 -2.18
C TRP A 5 1.41 -2.97 -3.57
N ALA A 6 1.67 -2.10 -4.54
CA ALA A 6 2.07 -2.47 -5.90
C ALA A 6 3.47 -1.95 -6.15
N GLN A 7 4.27 -2.72 -6.87
CA GLN A 7 5.65 -2.37 -7.17
C GLN A 7 6.03 -2.76 -8.60
N SER A 8 7.01 -2.03 -9.14
CA SER A 8 7.68 -2.48 -10.36
C SER A 8 8.53 -3.72 -10.06
N THR A 9 9.05 -4.39 -11.09
CA THR A 9 9.97 -5.51 -10.90
C THR A 9 11.24 -5.12 -10.15
N SER A 10 11.64 -3.84 -10.22
CA SER A 10 12.80 -3.31 -9.48
C SER A 10 12.49 -2.86 -8.05
N GLY A 11 11.22 -2.97 -7.61
CA GLY A 11 10.82 -2.63 -6.25
C GLY A 11 10.39 -1.18 -6.05
N VAL A 12 10.15 -0.44 -7.12
CA VAL A 12 9.67 0.95 -7.01
C VAL A 12 8.17 0.95 -6.73
N ILE A 13 7.74 1.68 -5.70
CA ILE A 13 6.33 1.83 -5.33
C ILE A 13 5.79 3.24 -5.61
N GLY A 14 6.64 4.19 -5.91
CA GLY A 14 6.24 5.54 -6.27
C GLY A 14 7.43 6.35 -6.75
N ARG A 15 7.17 7.38 -7.54
CA ARG A 15 8.19 8.29 -8.06
C ARG A 15 7.68 9.72 -8.01
N GLY A 16 8.42 10.60 -7.33
CA GLY A 16 8.02 11.99 -7.20
C GLY A 16 6.65 12.19 -6.55
N GLY A 17 6.25 11.29 -5.65
CA GLY A 17 4.96 11.36 -4.96
C GLY A 17 3.79 10.74 -5.72
N ASP A 18 4.04 10.10 -6.86
CA ASP A 18 3.01 9.50 -7.69
C ASP A 18 3.40 8.07 -8.08
N ILE A 19 2.43 7.30 -8.58
CA ILE A 19 2.67 5.95 -9.08
C ILE A 19 2.86 6.04 -10.60
N PRO A 20 4.04 5.60 -11.12
CA PRO A 20 4.39 5.82 -12.52
C PRO A 20 3.80 4.80 -13.50
N TRP A 21 2.73 4.10 -13.12
CA TRP A 21 2.00 3.17 -13.99
C TRP A 21 0.53 3.16 -13.66
N ARG A 22 -0.25 2.51 -14.55
CA ARG A 22 -1.68 2.32 -14.30
C ARG A 22 -2.08 0.88 -14.64
N VAL A 23 -2.63 0.18 -13.65
CA VAL A 23 -3.20 -1.16 -13.78
C VAL A 23 -4.57 -1.15 -13.11
N PRO A 24 -5.67 -0.97 -13.89
CA PRO A 24 -7.02 -0.89 -13.31
C PRO A 24 -7.42 -2.12 -12.51
N GLU A 25 -6.94 -3.30 -12.91
CA GLU A 25 -7.21 -4.56 -12.21
C GLU A 25 -6.60 -4.56 -10.81
N ASP A 26 -5.50 -3.83 -10.60
CA ASP A 26 -4.89 -3.71 -9.28
C ASP A 26 -5.71 -2.83 -8.36
N LEU A 27 -6.31 -1.78 -8.88
CA LEU A 27 -7.23 -0.95 -8.08
C LEU A 27 -8.43 -1.76 -7.60
N ALA A 28 -8.97 -2.63 -8.45
CA ALA A 28 -10.06 -3.53 -8.07
C ALA A 28 -9.63 -4.54 -7.01
N HIS A 29 -8.43 -5.09 -7.14
CA HIS A 29 -7.83 -6.02 -6.18
C HIS A 29 -7.61 -5.35 -4.82
N PHE A 30 -7.06 -4.15 -4.81
CA PHE A 30 -6.86 -3.33 -3.61
C PHE A 30 -8.19 -3.08 -2.89
N LYS A 31 -9.20 -2.69 -3.64
CA LYS A 31 -10.54 -2.45 -3.10
C LYS A 31 -11.11 -3.72 -2.46
N LYS A 32 -10.95 -4.85 -3.12
CA LYS A 32 -11.44 -6.15 -2.62
C LYS A 32 -10.77 -6.52 -1.29
N ILE A 33 -9.47 -6.33 -1.18
CA ILE A 33 -8.70 -6.64 0.03
C ILE A 33 -9.11 -5.75 1.20
N THR A 34 -9.29 -4.46 0.95
CA THR A 34 -9.44 -3.46 2.01
C THR A 34 -10.88 -3.11 2.37
N MET A 35 -11.86 -3.48 1.55
CA MET A 35 -13.26 -3.10 1.76
C MET A 35 -13.79 -3.61 3.10
N GLY A 36 -14.41 -2.72 3.85
CA GLY A 36 -14.96 -3.04 5.18
C GLY A 36 -13.93 -3.02 6.31
N HIS A 37 -12.67 -2.75 5.99
CA HIS A 37 -11.57 -2.77 6.98
C HIS A 37 -11.03 -1.37 7.25
N THR A 38 -10.07 -1.28 8.17
CA THR A 38 -9.33 -0.05 8.43
C THR A 38 -8.14 0.05 7.48
N VAL A 39 -7.95 1.21 6.87
CA VAL A 39 -6.77 1.53 6.06
C VAL A 39 -5.98 2.63 6.75
N VAL A 40 -4.68 2.40 6.90
CA VAL A 40 -3.73 3.32 7.54
C VAL A 40 -2.75 3.82 6.51
N MET A 41 -2.56 5.13 6.49
CA MET A 41 -1.68 5.78 5.51
C MET A 41 -0.95 6.95 6.12
N GLY A 42 0.18 7.30 5.52
CA GLY A 42 0.85 8.55 5.83
C GLY A 42 0.13 9.74 5.18
N ARG A 43 0.46 10.95 5.62
CA ARG A 43 -0.14 12.18 5.11
C ARG A 43 0.04 12.33 3.60
N ARG A 44 1.23 12.03 3.07
CA ARG A 44 1.49 12.15 1.62
C ARG A 44 0.61 11.22 0.78
N THR A 45 0.37 10.01 1.28
CA THR A 45 -0.54 9.08 0.61
C THR A 45 -1.96 9.62 0.60
N TRP A 46 -2.43 10.15 1.72
CA TRP A 46 -3.74 10.81 1.80
C TRP A 46 -3.83 11.95 0.77
N GLU A 47 -2.84 12.80 0.72
CA GLU A 47 -2.83 13.95 -0.20
C GLU A 47 -2.75 13.55 -1.67
N SER A 48 -2.22 12.35 -1.96
CA SER A 48 -2.15 11.82 -3.33
C SER A 48 -3.47 11.24 -3.83
N LEU A 49 -4.42 10.96 -2.93
CA LEU A 49 -5.72 10.46 -3.33
C LEU A 49 -6.53 11.57 -4.00
N PRO A 50 -7.25 11.27 -5.09
CA PRO A 50 -8.18 12.25 -5.69
C PRO A 50 -9.22 12.70 -4.66
N GLU A 51 -9.61 13.97 -4.70
CA GLU A 51 -10.55 14.54 -3.71
C GLU A 51 -11.86 13.77 -3.64
N ASN A 52 -12.37 13.29 -4.77
CA ASN A 52 -13.61 12.51 -4.82
C ASN A 52 -13.46 11.08 -4.31
N PHE A 53 -12.24 10.63 -4.01
CA PHE A 53 -11.96 9.31 -3.42
C PHE A 53 -11.38 9.41 -2.01
N ARG A 54 -11.40 10.57 -1.40
CA ARG A 54 -10.96 10.80 -0.01
C ARG A 54 -12.15 11.23 0.83
N PRO A 55 -12.50 10.49 1.90
CA PRO A 55 -11.89 9.21 2.32
C PRO A 55 -12.23 8.07 1.37
N LEU A 56 -11.44 6.99 1.41
CA LEU A 56 -11.72 5.79 0.64
C LEU A 56 -13.06 5.20 1.11
N PRO A 57 -14.05 5.03 0.21
CA PRO A 57 -15.40 4.64 0.63
C PRO A 57 -15.46 3.22 1.19
N GLY A 58 -16.34 3.02 2.19
CA GLY A 58 -16.57 1.70 2.78
C GLY A 58 -15.46 1.22 3.70
N ARG A 59 -14.51 2.09 4.06
CA ARG A 59 -13.35 1.76 4.89
C ARG A 59 -13.16 2.84 5.95
N ARG A 60 -12.63 2.44 7.11
CA ARG A 60 -12.20 3.39 8.13
C ARG A 60 -10.84 3.94 7.71
N ASN A 61 -10.75 5.22 7.44
CA ASN A 61 -9.50 5.87 7.00
C ASN A 61 -8.77 6.46 8.20
N VAL A 62 -7.49 6.10 8.35
CA VAL A 62 -6.61 6.62 9.40
C VAL A 62 -5.38 7.21 8.73
N VAL A 63 -5.08 8.47 9.05
CA VAL A 63 -3.90 9.18 8.53
C VAL A 63 -2.94 9.43 9.68
N LEU A 64 -1.69 9.03 9.49
CA LEU A 64 -0.61 9.30 10.45
C LEU A 64 0.00 10.65 10.17
N SER A 65 -0.05 11.55 11.15
CA SER A 65 0.57 12.87 11.06
C SER A 65 0.86 13.39 12.46
N GLN A 66 2.02 14.02 12.65
CA GLN A 66 2.47 14.49 13.95
C GLN A 66 2.12 15.95 14.26
N SER A 67 1.64 16.73 13.30
CA SER A 67 1.53 18.18 13.48
C SER A 67 0.13 18.70 13.16
N GLY A 68 -0.84 18.53 14.05
CA GLY A 68 -2.12 19.24 13.96
C GLY A 68 -2.87 19.18 12.63
N PHE A 69 -2.48 18.26 11.75
CA PHE A 69 -3.11 18.05 10.46
C PHE A 69 -4.52 17.51 10.66
N THR A 70 -5.45 17.98 9.86
CA THR A 70 -6.82 17.47 9.85
C THR A 70 -7.17 16.97 8.46
N ALA A 71 -7.94 15.88 8.40
CA ALA A 71 -8.39 15.28 7.15
C ALA A 71 -9.88 14.99 7.26
N GLU A 72 -10.67 15.60 6.40
CA GLU A 72 -12.11 15.43 6.44
C GLU A 72 -12.50 13.99 6.07
N GLY A 73 -13.23 13.34 6.97
CA GLY A 73 -13.67 11.96 6.78
C GLY A 73 -12.65 10.91 7.23
N ALA A 74 -11.52 11.31 7.80
CA ALA A 74 -10.51 10.40 8.32
C ALA A 74 -10.18 10.73 9.77
N GLU A 75 -9.68 9.73 10.49
CA GLU A 75 -9.07 9.95 11.79
C GLU A 75 -7.60 10.28 11.59
N VAL A 76 -7.10 11.28 12.31
CA VAL A 76 -5.68 11.63 12.28
C VAL A 76 -5.07 11.20 13.61
N LEU A 77 -4.09 10.32 13.55
CA LEU A 77 -3.38 9.81 14.72
C LEU A 77 -1.90 10.15 14.62
N ASP A 78 -1.25 10.27 15.76
CA ASP A 78 0.15 10.66 15.85
C ASP A 78 1.12 9.48 16.00
N SER A 79 0.60 8.26 16.15
CA SER A 79 1.44 7.08 16.30
C SER A 79 0.87 5.89 15.56
N LEU A 80 1.78 5.06 15.03
CA LEU A 80 1.41 3.82 14.35
C LEU A 80 0.74 2.84 15.32
N GLU A 81 1.20 2.77 16.56
CA GLU A 81 0.64 1.86 17.57
C GLU A 81 -0.85 2.11 17.78
N LYS A 82 -1.25 3.37 17.88
CA LYS A 82 -2.67 3.74 18.01
C LYS A 82 -3.47 3.35 16.77
N ALA A 83 -2.85 3.43 15.59
CA ALA A 83 -3.51 3.10 14.34
C ALA A 83 -3.69 1.59 14.13
N LEU A 84 -2.84 0.76 14.73
CA LEU A 84 -2.84 -0.69 14.56
C LEU A 84 -3.54 -1.44 15.70
N ASP A 85 -4.33 -0.77 16.50
CA ASP A 85 -5.01 -1.35 17.67
C ASP A 85 -6.21 -2.24 17.32
N ARG A 86 -6.62 -2.30 16.07
CA ARG A 86 -7.78 -3.07 15.62
C ARG A 86 -7.36 -4.21 14.69
N PRO A 87 -8.08 -5.36 14.74
CA PRO A 87 -7.87 -6.42 13.76
C PRO A 87 -8.27 -5.96 12.35
N GLN A 88 -7.79 -6.66 11.35
CA GLN A 88 -8.12 -6.40 9.94
C GLN A 88 -7.77 -4.97 9.52
N THR A 89 -6.60 -4.53 9.92
CA THR A 89 -6.04 -3.24 9.54
C THR A 89 -5.02 -3.43 8.42
N TRP A 90 -5.12 -2.61 7.38
CA TRP A 90 -4.22 -2.63 6.23
C TRP A 90 -3.45 -1.33 6.12
N VAL A 91 -2.13 -1.43 6.06
CA VAL A 91 -1.25 -0.29 5.82
C VAL A 91 -1.11 -0.12 4.31
N ILE A 92 -1.44 1.05 3.80
CA ILE A 92 -1.54 1.31 2.35
C ILE A 92 -0.51 2.30 1.82
N GLY A 93 0.43 2.76 2.66
CA GLY A 93 1.54 3.57 2.20
C GLY A 93 1.83 4.78 3.10
N GLY A 94 2.85 5.49 2.83
CA GLY A 94 3.91 5.22 1.84
C GLY A 94 5.06 4.39 2.36
N GLY A 95 6.20 4.48 1.70
CA GLY A 95 7.36 3.64 2.00
C GLY A 95 7.82 3.69 3.43
N GLN A 96 7.83 4.87 4.05
CA GLN A 96 8.20 5.01 5.46
C GLN A 96 7.22 4.30 6.39
N ILE A 97 5.93 4.36 6.09
CA ILE A 97 4.90 3.73 6.92
C ILE A 97 4.97 2.21 6.76
N TYR A 98 5.21 1.70 5.56
CA TYR A 98 5.45 0.27 5.35
C TYR A 98 6.63 -0.23 6.19
N ALA A 99 7.75 0.49 6.16
CA ALA A 99 8.94 0.11 6.92
C ALA A 99 8.68 0.07 8.43
N LEU A 100 7.92 1.04 8.95
CA LEU A 100 7.58 1.10 10.37
C LEU A 100 6.61 -0.02 10.77
N ALA A 101 5.68 -0.39 9.89
CA ALA A 101 4.64 -1.37 10.19
C ALA A 101 5.09 -2.81 9.97
N LEU A 102 6.10 -3.05 9.15
CA LEU A 102 6.54 -4.39 8.76
C LEU A 102 6.83 -5.32 9.95
N PRO A 103 7.51 -4.88 11.03
CA PRO A 103 7.74 -5.75 12.19
C PRO A 103 6.47 -6.28 12.86
N GLN A 104 5.36 -5.56 12.72
CA GLN A 104 4.09 -5.92 13.35
C GLN A 104 3.13 -6.62 12.38
N ALA A 105 3.51 -6.72 11.12
CA ALA A 105 2.66 -7.29 10.08
C ALA A 105 2.78 -8.82 10.06
N SER A 106 1.66 -9.47 9.77
CA SER A 106 1.60 -10.93 9.57
C SER A 106 1.27 -11.31 8.14
N ARG A 107 0.93 -10.35 7.30
CA ARG A 107 0.50 -10.57 5.93
C ARG A 107 0.92 -9.42 5.03
N CYS A 108 1.37 -9.75 3.82
CA CYS A 108 1.64 -8.76 2.77
C CYS A 108 0.99 -9.22 1.47
N GLU A 109 0.18 -8.35 0.88
CA GLU A 109 -0.40 -8.56 -0.44
C GLU A 109 0.31 -7.62 -1.41
N VAL A 110 1.03 -8.18 -2.37
CA VAL A 110 1.91 -7.43 -3.26
C VAL A 110 1.50 -7.65 -4.71
N THR A 111 1.35 -6.57 -5.45
CA THR A 111 1.19 -6.63 -6.90
C THR A 111 2.52 -6.26 -7.56
N GLU A 112 3.02 -7.16 -8.38
CA GLU A 112 4.22 -6.89 -9.17
C GLU A 112 3.80 -6.50 -10.59
N VAL A 113 4.27 -5.34 -11.04
CA VAL A 113 4.00 -4.83 -12.38
C VAL A 113 5.26 -4.98 -13.21
N ASP A 114 5.14 -5.67 -14.35
CA ASP A 114 6.26 -5.92 -15.27
C ASP A 114 6.52 -4.65 -16.09
N ILE A 115 7.22 -3.74 -15.47
CA ILE A 115 7.63 -2.48 -16.10
C ILE A 115 9.13 -2.28 -15.83
N ASP A 116 9.86 -1.94 -16.88
CA ASP A 116 11.28 -1.61 -16.77
C ASP A 116 11.43 -0.18 -16.29
N LEU A 117 11.58 -0.03 -14.99
CA LEU A 117 11.66 1.25 -14.33
C LEU A 117 12.94 1.28 -13.47
N PRO A 118 14.07 1.74 -14.03
CA PRO A 118 15.30 1.85 -13.24
C PRO A 118 15.09 2.73 -12.00
N ARG A 119 15.71 2.35 -10.90
CA ARG A 119 15.61 3.11 -9.65
C ARG A 119 16.23 4.49 -9.81
N ASP A 120 15.58 5.49 -9.21
CA ASP A 120 15.95 6.89 -9.24
C ASP A 120 15.95 7.42 -7.80
N ASP A 121 16.62 8.54 -7.56
CA ASP A 121 16.70 9.17 -6.22
C ASP A 121 15.33 9.62 -5.69
N GLU A 122 14.38 9.89 -6.58
CA GLU A 122 13.02 10.30 -6.20
C GLU A 122 12.10 9.12 -5.91
N ASP A 123 12.60 7.90 -6.04
CA ASP A 123 11.76 6.70 -5.90
C ASP A 123 11.53 6.33 -4.44
N ALA A 124 10.28 6.01 -4.14
CA ALA A 124 9.95 5.24 -2.94
C ALA A 124 10.09 3.76 -3.28
N LEU A 125 10.67 3.00 -2.36
CA LEU A 125 10.94 1.58 -2.55
C LEU A 125 10.07 0.74 -1.63
N ALA A 126 9.69 -0.45 -2.13
CA ALA A 126 8.98 -1.45 -1.34
C ALA A 126 9.86 -1.95 -0.19
N PRO A 127 9.24 -2.35 0.93
CA PRO A 127 10.00 -3.01 1.98
C PRO A 127 10.54 -4.34 1.49
N VAL A 128 11.70 -4.74 2.03
CA VAL A 128 12.33 -6.02 1.70
C VAL A 128 11.83 -7.07 2.68
N LEU A 129 11.27 -8.15 2.15
CA LEU A 129 10.78 -9.28 2.97
C LEU A 129 11.91 -10.28 3.14
N ASP A 130 12.21 -10.62 4.41
CA ASP A 130 13.26 -11.58 4.74
C ASP A 130 12.75 -13.03 4.68
N GLU A 131 13.58 -13.97 5.12
CA GLU A 131 13.28 -15.41 5.10
C GLU A 131 12.16 -15.84 6.04
N THR A 132 11.69 -14.98 6.95
CA THR A 132 10.54 -15.29 7.81
C THR A 132 9.22 -15.23 7.07
N TRP A 133 9.19 -14.62 5.89
CA TRP A 133 8.01 -14.51 5.05
C TRP A 133 7.93 -15.66 4.07
N HIS A 134 6.74 -16.26 3.96
CA HIS A 134 6.46 -17.34 3.02
C HIS A 134 5.39 -16.88 2.05
N GLY A 135 5.67 -16.99 0.75
CA GLY A 135 4.80 -16.43 -0.26
C GLY A 135 4.32 -17.43 -1.29
N GLU A 136 3.18 -17.11 -1.85
CA GLU A 136 2.65 -17.73 -3.06
C GLU A 136 2.59 -16.68 -4.15
N THR A 137 3.08 -17.03 -5.34
CA THR A 137 3.13 -16.15 -6.50
C THR A 137 2.11 -16.62 -7.52
N GLY A 138 1.23 -15.72 -7.92
CA GLY A 138 0.25 -15.98 -8.98
C GLY A 138 0.89 -15.94 -10.36
N GLU A 139 0.11 -16.31 -11.36
CA GLU A 139 0.53 -16.27 -12.75
C GLU A 139 0.49 -14.84 -13.31
N TRP A 140 1.37 -14.57 -14.27
CA TRP A 140 1.34 -13.31 -14.99
C TRP A 140 0.03 -13.16 -15.75
N GLN A 141 -0.57 -11.99 -15.63
CA GLN A 141 -1.76 -11.58 -16.35
C GLN A 141 -1.46 -10.33 -17.16
N VAL A 142 -2.29 -10.05 -18.14
CA VAL A 142 -2.15 -8.83 -18.96
C VAL A 142 -3.29 -7.89 -18.62
N SER A 143 -2.94 -6.69 -18.16
CA SER A 143 -3.90 -5.63 -17.91
C SER A 143 -4.52 -5.14 -19.23
N ARG A 144 -5.77 -4.72 -19.19
CA ARG A 144 -6.38 -4.01 -20.33
C ARG A 144 -5.65 -2.71 -20.67
N ALA A 145 -4.80 -2.22 -19.78
CA ALA A 145 -3.90 -1.09 -20.04
C ALA A 145 -2.60 -1.51 -20.72
N GLY A 146 -2.38 -2.81 -20.98
CA GLY A 146 -1.25 -3.35 -21.73
C GLY A 146 -0.05 -3.77 -20.89
N LEU A 147 -0.08 -3.58 -19.57
CA LEU A 147 1.00 -3.99 -18.68
C LEU A 147 0.74 -5.39 -18.13
N ARG A 148 1.79 -6.19 -18.00
CA ARG A 148 1.73 -7.47 -17.31
C ARG A 148 1.84 -7.24 -15.81
N TYR A 149 1.08 -8.00 -15.05
CA TYR A 149 1.10 -7.94 -13.59
C TYR A 149 0.83 -9.31 -13.01
N ARG A 150 1.24 -9.51 -11.74
CA ARG A 150 0.89 -10.69 -10.96
C ARG A 150 0.78 -10.35 -9.49
N PHE A 151 0.04 -11.17 -8.76
CA PHE A 151 -0.16 -11.00 -7.34
C PHE A 151 0.71 -11.96 -6.55
N HIS A 152 1.28 -11.47 -5.46
CA HIS A 152 2.00 -12.27 -4.47
C HIS A 152 1.28 -12.14 -3.14
N SER A 153 1.12 -13.24 -2.45
CA SER A 153 0.55 -13.25 -1.10
C SER A 153 1.58 -13.83 -0.14
N TYR A 154 2.01 -13.04 0.83
CA TYR A 154 3.01 -13.45 1.80
C TYR A 154 2.42 -13.50 3.20
N VAL A 155 2.80 -14.52 3.96
CA VAL A 155 2.43 -14.65 5.37
C VAL A 155 3.68 -14.91 6.21
N ARG A 156 3.61 -14.52 7.44
CA ARG A 156 4.65 -14.75 8.44
C ARG A 156 4.03 -15.39 9.67
N ALA A 157 4.69 -16.43 10.17
CA ALA A 157 4.22 -17.16 11.33
C ALA A 157 4.30 -16.33 12.63
#